data_898139d87d6e913e8dd6a1bfa1732b10
#
_entry.id   898139d87d6e913e8dd6a1bfa1732b10
#
_cell.length_a   1.000
_cell.length_b   1.000
_cell.length_c   1.000
_cell.angle_alpha   90.00
_cell.angle_beta   90.00
_cell.angle_gamma   90.00
#
_symmetry.space_group_name_H-M   'P 1'
#
loop_
_entity.id
_entity.type
_entity.pdbx_description
1 polymer ?
#
loop_
_entity_poly.entity_id
_entity_poly.type
_entity_poly.pdbx_seq_one_letter_code
_entity_poly.pdbx_strand_id
1 'polypeptide(L)'
;EKIEPNFELKYRIMTSSIVRALATAAVSLCAFAAHAQTWPTKPISLVVTYPPGGGADTMARLIAPKLGDALGQTVVVENKPGASGQIGASAVAKAAPDGYTLMLDASSFAVNPALFAKLPYDSDKAFKPIGVIALFPNVLLVNPSFPATSVKEMIALAKAKKNAVSFASSGNGSAQHLAGAMFESTAGVEMLHVPYKGGGPALNDVIGGQVPVFFGNLASTLQHVQSGKLKALA
;
A
#
# COMPACT_ATOMS: atom_id res chain seq x y z
N GLU A 1 -24.00 36.10 75.13
CA GLU A 1 -23.83 34.65 74.93
C GLU A 1 -22.64 34.48 74.02
N LYS A 2 -21.47 34.02 74.61
CA LYS A 2 -20.21 33.85 73.85
C LYS A 2 -20.27 32.49 73.15
N ILE A 3 -20.40 32.51 71.82
CA ILE A 3 -20.27 31.30 70.99
C ILE A 3 -18.83 30.80 71.13
N GLU A 4 -18.67 29.56 71.59
CA GLU A 4 -17.33 28.95 71.85
C GLU A 4 -16.51 28.87 70.54
N PRO A 5 -15.27 29.32 70.53
CA PRO A 5 -14.41 29.32 69.32
C PRO A 5 -14.15 27.91 68.73
N ASN A 6 -14.44 26.86 69.47
CA ASN A 6 -14.37 25.47 69.02
C ASN A 6 -15.48 25.05 68.05
N PHE A 7 -16.59 25.75 68.00
CA PHE A 7 -17.72 25.42 67.12
C PHE A 7 -17.43 25.85 65.67
N GLU A 8 -16.90 27.06 65.50
CA GLU A 8 -16.53 27.53 64.15
C GLU A 8 -15.40 26.71 63.49
N LEU A 9 -14.43 26.29 64.30
CA LEU A 9 -13.30 25.47 63.82
C LEU A 9 -13.79 24.08 63.37
N LYS A 10 -14.67 23.44 64.12
CA LYS A 10 -15.28 22.14 63.78
C LYS A 10 -16.14 22.25 62.51
N TYR A 11 -16.91 23.34 62.35
CA TYR A 11 -17.73 23.57 61.18
C TYR A 11 -16.87 23.78 59.92
N ARG A 12 -15.78 24.53 60.00
CA ARG A 12 -14.83 24.74 58.90
C ARG A 12 -14.11 23.44 58.50
N ILE A 13 -13.75 22.62 59.46
CA ILE A 13 -13.08 21.31 59.16
C ILE A 13 -14.08 20.36 58.50
N MET A 14 -15.31 20.31 58.97
CA MET A 14 -16.36 19.44 58.47
C MET A 14 -16.81 19.85 57.03
N THR A 15 -16.97 21.15 56.76
CA THR A 15 -17.26 21.63 55.43
C THR A 15 -16.14 21.42 54.44
N SER A 16 -14.89 21.61 54.87
CA SER A 16 -13.71 21.35 54.00
C SER A 16 -13.54 19.86 53.66
N SER A 17 -13.90 18.98 54.59
CA SER A 17 -13.85 17.52 54.36
C SER A 17 -14.93 17.04 53.41
N ILE A 18 -16.14 17.60 53.52
CA ILE A 18 -17.27 17.32 52.61
C ILE A 18 -16.95 17.83 51.21
N VAL A 19 -16.42 19.04 51.05
CA VAL A 19 -16.03 19.61 49.77
C VAL A 19 -14.93 18.75 49.08
N ARG A 20 -13.94 18.32 49.88
CA ARG A 20 -12.86 17.40 49.39
C ARG A 20 -13.44 16.07 48.95
N ALA A 21 -14.35 15.47 49.73
CA ALA A 21 -14.97 14.20 49.36
C ALA A 21 -15.83 14.32 48.07
N LEU A 22 -16.59 15.42 47.94
CA LEU A 22 -17.36 15.70 46.74
C LEU A 22 -16.46 15.95 45.52
N ALA A 23 -15.37 16.69 45.66
CA ALA A 23 -14.41 16.93 44.62
C ALA A 23 -13.73 15.60 44.17
N THR A 24 -13.35 14.75 45.11
CA THR A 24 -12.78 13.43 44.80
C THR A 24 -13.79 12.52 44.10
N ALA A 25 -15.04 12.51 44.54
CA ALA A 25 -16.12 11.76 43.91
C ALA A 25 -16.40 12.25 42.47
N ALA A 26 -16.41 13.58 42.24
CA ALA A 26 -16.57 14.16 40.92
C ALA A 26 -15.44 13.81 39.99
N VAL A 27 -14.18 13.85 40.43
CA VAL A 27 -13.02 13.44 39.64
C VAL A 27 -13.07 11.95 39.31
N SER A 28 -13.49 11.11 40.28
CA SER A 28 -13.66 9.68 40.05
C SER A 28 -14.79 9.38 39.04
N LEU A 29 -15.91 10.09 39.07
CA LEU A 29 -17.00 9.97 38.10
C LEU A 29 -16.53 10.38 36.68
N CYS A 30 -15.73 11.43 36.56
CA CYS A 30 -15.15 11.85 35.27
C CYS A 30 -14.18 10.81 34.69
N ALA A 31 -13.44 10.09 35.56
CA ALA A 31 -12.53 9.04 35.13
C ALA A 31 -13.26 7.80 34.55
N PHE A 32 -14.48 7.49 35.05
CA PHE A 32 -15.33 6.42 34.49
C PHE A 32 -16.03 6.81 33.19
N ALA A 33 -16.17 8.11 32.88
CA ALA A 33 -16.76 8.58 31.65
C ALA A 33 -15.77 8.60 30.45
N ALA A 34 -14.51 8.34 30.68
CA ALA A 34 -13.54 8.08 29.64
C ALA A 34 -13.75 6.67 29.06
N HIS A 35 -14.92 6.41 28.44
CA HIS A 35 -15.11 5.26 27.59
C HIS A 35 -14.11 5.38 26.46
N ALA A 36 -13.14 4.48 26.41
CA ALA A 36 -12.30 4.31 25.23
C ALA A 36 -13.24 4.18 24.01
N GLN A 37 -13.22 5.17 23.14
CA GLN A 37 -14.03 5.12 21.93
C GLN A 37 -13.68 3.82 21.23
N THR A 38 -14.69 2.97 21.00
CA THR A 38 -14.50 1.72 20.29
C THR A 38 -14.00 2.06 18.89
N TRP A 39 -12.73 1.79 18.63
CA TRP A 39 -12.17 1.93 17.27
C TRP A 39 -12.51 0.67 16.47
N PRO A 40 -12.92 0.81 15.19
CA PRO A 40 -13.20 2.04 14.43
C PRO A 40 -14.67 2.48 14.55
N THR A 41 -14.92 3.82 14.56
CA THR A 41 -16.27 4.42 14.59
C THR A 41 -16.68 5.06 13.27
N LYS A 42 -15.77 5.13 12.28
CA LYS A 42 -15.98 5.73 10.95
C LYS A 42 -15.27 4.89 9.89
N PRO A 43 -15.60 5.05 8.61
CA PRO A 43 -14.93 4.34 7.52
C PRO A 43 -13.41 4.51 7.53
N ILE A 44 -12.71 3.45 7.11
CA ILE A 44 -11.26 3.40 7.01
C ILE A 44 -10.88 3.59 5.54
N SER A 45 -9.95 4.51 5.24
CA SER A 45 -9.36 4.67 3.91
C SER A 45 -8.19 3.70 3.73
N LEU A 46 -8.25 2.86 2.70
CA LEU A 46 -7.15 2.01 2.24
C LEU A 46 -6.54 2.63 0.98
N VAL A 47 -5.48 3.40 1.16
CA VAL A 47 -4.76 4.05 0.06
C VAL A 47 -3.90 3.03 -0.67
N VAL A 48 -4.20 2.82 -1.94
CA VAL A 48 -3.40 2.01 -2.87
C VAL A 48 -2.51 2.94 -3.67
N THR A 49 -1.20 2.74 -3.61
CA THR A 49 -0.21 3.62 -4.22
C THR A 49 -0.06 3.44 -5.74
N TYR A 50 -0.88 2.58 -6.33
CA TYR A 50 -0.91 2.24 -7.75
C TYR A 50 -2.30 2.44 -8.37
N PRO A 51 -2.38 2.60 -9.70
CA PRO A 51 -3.66 2.75 -10.39
C PRO A 51 -4.50 1.47 -10.34
N PRO A 52 -5.81 1.59 -10.63
CA PRO A 52 -6.69 0.44 -10.74
C PRO A 52 -6.22 -0.61 -11.76
N GLY A 53 -6.58 -1.88 -11.54
CA GLY A 53 -6.31 -3.01 -12.45
C GLY A 53 -4.92 -3.63 -12.33
N GLY A 54 -4.03 -3.09 -11.49
CA GLY A 54 -2.75 -3.73 -11.15
C GLY A 54 -2.86 -4.69 -9.96
N GLY A 55 -1.80 -5.44 -9.68
CA GLY A 55 -1.78 -6.44 -8.60
C GLY A 55 -2.10 -5.85 -7.22
N ALA A 56 -1.60 -4.67 -6.88
CA ALA A 56 -1.90 -3.99 -5.61
C ALA A 56 -3.38 -3.64 -5.48
N ASP A 57 -3.99 -3.10 -6.53
CA ASP A 57 -5.42 -2.75 -6.56
C ASP A 57 -6.30 -4.00 -6.46
N THR A 58 -5.95 -5.06 -7.20
CA THR A 58 -6.65 -6.35 -7.13
C THR A 58 -6.65 -6.89 -5.69
N MET A 59 -5.51 -6.85 -5.01
CA MET A 59 -5.42 -7.30 -3.62
C MET A 59 -6.20 -6.41 -2.66
N ALA A 60 -6.12 -5.09 -2.82
CA ALA A 60 -6.87 -4.17 -1.98
C ALA A 60 -8.38 -4.42 -2.06
N ARG A 61 -8.92 -4.59 -3.27
CA ARG A 61 -10.34 -4.88 -3.48
C ARG A 61 -10.78 -6.26 -3.01
N LEU A 62 -9.86 -7.22 -2.98
CA LEU A 62 -10.12 -8.56 -2.44
C LEU A 62 -10.19 -8.55 -0.90
N ILE A 63 -9.32 -7.78 -0.23
CA ILE A 63 -9.24 -7.78 1.24
C ILE A 63 -10.16 -6.74 1.89
N ALA A 64 -10.44 -5.61 1.23
CA ALA A 64 -11.18 -4.51 1.85
C ALA A 64 -12.56 -4.93 2.39
N PRO A 65 -13.40 -5.72 1.69
CA PRO A 65 -14.67 -6.19 2.23
C PRO A 65 -14.47 -7.05 3.49
N LYS A 66 -13.56 -8.02 3.44
CA LYS A 66 -13.28 -8.93 4.57
C LYS A 66 -12.71 -8.20 5.78
N LEU A 67 -11.85 -7.20 5.54
CA LEU A 67 -11.33 -6.35 6.59
C LEU A 67 -12.45 -5.48 7.18
N GLY A 68 -13.34 -4.98 6.34
CA GLY A 68 -14.53 -4.23 6.77
C GLY A 68 -15.46 -5.06 7.65
N ASP A 69 -15.76 -6.30 7.25
CA ASP A 69 -16.56 -7.24 8.03
C ASP A 69 -15.93 -7.51 9.40
N ALA A 70 -14.62 -7.75 9.44
CA ALA A 70 -13.89 -8.04 10.66
C ALA A 70 -13.80 -6.84 11.63
N LEU A 71 -13.75 -5.63 11.10
CA LEU A 71 -13.64 -4.40 11.89
C LEU A 71 -15.00 -3.74 12.20
N GLY A 72 -16.09 -4.21 11.59
CA GLY A 72 -17.41 -3.62 11.74
C GLY A 72 -17.55 -2.23 11.09
N GLN A 73 -16.66 -1.86 10.16
CA GLN A 73 -16.65 -0.57 9.47
C GLN A 73 -16.25 -0.72 8.00
N THR A 74 -16.79 0.15 7.15
CA THR A 74 -16.45 0.13 5.72
C THR A 74 -14.98 0.47 5.50
N VAL A 75 -14.29 -0.34 4.66
CA VAL A 75 -12.95 -0.05 4.17
C VAL A 75 -13.06 0.44 2.73
N VAL A 76 -12.70 1.71 2.51
CA VAL A 76 -12.79 2.38 1.20
C VAL A 76 -11.44 2.33 0.52
N VAL A 77 -11.38 1.75 -0.68
CA VAL A 77 -10.15 1.68 -1.49
C VAL A 77 -9.99 2.96 -2.30
N GLU A 78 -8.89 3.68 -2.08
CA GLU A 78 -8.53 4.91 -2.79
C GLU A 78 -7.22 4.73 -3.55
N ASN A 79 -7.24 4.85 -4.87
CA ASN A 79 -6.01 4.80 -5.67
C ASN A 79 -5.34 6.18 -5.74
N LYS A 80 -4.09 6.27 -5.26
CA LYS A 80 -3.24 7.47 -5.36
C LYS A 80 -1.90 7.12 -6.04
N PRO A 81 -1.92 6.92 -7.37
CA PRO A 81 -0.76 6.45 -8.11
C PRO A 81 0.24 7.57 -8.41
N GLY A 82 1.46 7.14 -8.77
CA GLY A 82 2.50 7.99 -9.33
C GLY A 82 3.83 7.92 -8.61
N ALA A 83 4.91 8.26 -9.33
CA ALA A 83 6.29 8.25 -8.86
C ALA A 83 6.67 6.95 -8.11
N SER A 84 6.36 5.78 -8.69
CA SER A 84 6.64 4.46 -8.07
C SER A 84 6.05 4.31 -6.66
N GLY A 85 4.81 4.78 -6.46
CA GLY A 85 4.09 4.73 -5.19
C GLY A 85 4.35 5.91 -4.25
N GLN A 86 5.34 6.76 -4.51
CA GLN A 86 5.75 7.83 -3.60
C GLN A 86 4.64 8.86 -3.33
N ILE A 87 3.76 9.13 -4.32
CA ILE A 87 2.65 10.08 -4.16
C ILE A 87 1.66 9.57 -3.11
N GLY A 88 1.21 8.33 -3.25
CA GLY A 88 0.30 7.71 -2.28
C GLY A 88 0.94 7.55 -0.90
N ALA A 89 2.18 7.07 -0.86
CA ALA A 89 2.94 6.93 0.39
C ALA A 89 3.11 8.28 1.11
N SER A 90 3.44 9.35 0.38
CA SER A 90 3.55 10.71 0.97
C SER A 90 2.22 11.22 1.53
N ALA A 91 1.10 10.88 0.89
CA ALA A 91 -0.22 11.26 1.39
C ALA A 91 -0.53 10.54 2.72
N VAL A 92 -0.23 9.24 2.81
CA VAL A 92 -0.42 8.46 4.05
C VAL A 92 0.53 8.90 5.15
N ALA A 93 1.80 9.19 4.83
CA ALA A 93 2.78 9.69 5.80
C ALA A 93 2.36 11.01 6.47
N LYS A 94 1.51 11.80 5.82
CA LYS A 94 0.97 13.07 6.34
C LYS A 94 -0.40 12.93 7.01
N ALA A 95 -1.01 11.75 6.94
CA ALA A 95 -2.31 11.50 7.57
C ALA A 95 -2.18 11.39 9.09
N ALA A 96 -3.29 11.58 9.80
CA ALA A 96 -3.31 11.36 11.25
C ALA A 96 -2.99 9.89 11.58
N PRO A 97 -2.14 9.63 12.60
CA PRO A 97 -1.76 8.26 12.98
C PRO A 97 -2.84 7.60 13.88
N ASP A 98 -4.10 7.72 13.49
CA ASP A 98 -5.28 7.27 14.22
C ASP A 98 -5.85 5.91 13.76
N GLY A 99 -5.20 5.27 12.79
CA GLY A 99 -5.59 3.99 12.22
C GLY A 99 -6.68 4.07 11.14
N TYR A 100 -7.20 5.25 10.80
CA TYR A 100 -8.22 5.40 9.76
C TYR A 100 -7.64 5.59 8.34
N THR A 101 -6.33 5.73 8.21
CA THR A 101 -5.66 5.77 6.91
C THR A 101 -4.63 4.65 6.86
N LEU A 102 -4.91 3.65 6.06
CA LEU A 102 -4.03 2.52 5.80
C LEU A 102 -3.39 2.68 4.42
N MET A 103 -2.22 2.09 4.23
CA MET A 103 -1.54 2.02 2.95
C MET A 103 -1.38 0.58 2.49
N LEU A 104 -1.67 0.32 1.23
CA LEU A 104 -1.27 -0.89 0.53
C LEU A 104 -0.31 -0.50 -0.59
N ASP A 105 0.93 -0.93 -0.46
CA ASP A 105 1.98 -0.72 -1.46
C ASP A 105 2.49 -2.08 -1.99
N ALA A 106 3.43 -2.01 -2.91
CA ALA A 106 4.14 -3.15 -3.46
C ALA A 106 5.62 -3.13 -3.03
N SER A 107 6.43 -4.01 -3.59
CA SER A 107 7.88 -4.11 -3.32
C SER A 107 8.66 -2.81 -3.59
N SER A 108 8.14 -1.90 -4.42
CA SER A 108 8.73 -0.58 -4.65
C SER A 108 8.90 0.24 -3.36
N PHE A 109 8.04 0.08 -2.36
CA PHE A 109 8.21 0.75 -1.06
C PHE A 109 9.58 0.42 -0.44
N ALA A 110 9.99 -0.83 -0.50
CA ALA A 110 11.29 -1.28 0.02
C ALA A 110 12.47 -0.91 -0.90
N VAL A 111 12.23 -0.77 -2.21
CA VAL A 111 13.25 -0.44 -3.22
C VAL A 111 13.52 1.06 -3.31
N ASN A 112 12.50 1.88 -3.11
CA ASN A 112 12.57 3.33 -3.28
C ASN A 112 13.72 4.00 -2.49
N PRO A 113 14.01 3.64 -1.23
CA PRO A 113 15.14 4.24 -0.49
C PRO A 113 16.51 4.00 -1.12
N ALA A 114 16.69 2.88 -1.82
CA ALA A 114 17.93 2.56 -2.52
C ALA A 114 18.01 3.20 -3.92
N LEU A 115 16.86 3.47 -4.54
CA LEU A 115 16.78 3.94 -5.93
C LEU A 115 16.73 5.47 -6.04
N PHE A 116 16.14 6.14 -5.07
CA PHE A 116 15.94 7.59 -5.09
C PHE A 116 16.73 8.28 -3.97
N ALA A 117 17.60 9.19 -4.34
CA ALA A 117 18.43 9.94 -3.39
C ALA A 117 17.62 10.76 -2.37
N LYS A 118 16.38 11.13 -2.71
CA LYS A 118 15.49 11.90 -1.84
C LYS A 118 14.05 11.41 -2.01
N LEU A 119 13.46 10.96 -0.90
CA LEU A 119 12.04 10.62 -0.82
C LEU A 119 11.26 11.73 -0.11
N PRO A 120 9.96 11.92 -0.42
CA PRO A 120 9.11 12.91 0.24
C PRO A 120 8.63 12.49 1.63
N TYR A 121 9.13 11.38 2.16
CA TYR A 121 8.82 10.79 3.47
C TYR A 121 10.04 10.01 4.01
N ASP A 122 10.07 9.79 5.31
CA ASP A 122 11.02 8.87 5.96
C ASP A 122 10.41 7.47 5.96
N SER A 123 11.01 6.54 5.21
CA SER A 123 10.47 5.18 5.05
C SER A 123 10.46 4.38 6.36
N ASP A 124 11.38 4.67 7.28
CA ASP A 124 11.53 3.91 8.53
C ASP A 124 10.63 4.46 9.64
N LYS A 125 10.35 5.78 9.64
CA LYS A 125 9.68 6.45 10.75
C LYS A 125 8.25 6.86 10.46
N ALA A 126 7.91 7.12 9.17
CA ALA A 126 6.60 7.67 8.81
C ALA A 126 5.48 6.62 8.79
N PHE A 127 5.82 5.33 8.87
CA PHE A 127 4.85 4.24 8.74
C PHE A 127 4.98 3.23 9.88
N LYS A 128 3.83 2.64 10.26
CA LYS A 128 3.78 1.48 11.14
C LYS A 128 3.43 0.27 10.28
N PRO A 129 4.37 -0.66 10.01
CA PRO A 129 4.08 -1.87 9.24
C PRO A 129 3.05 -2.75 9.95
N ILE A 130 2.08 -3.28 9.19
CA ILE A 130 1.05 -4.20 9.70
C ILE A 130 1.39 -5.62 9.30
N GLY A 131 1.69 -5.87 8.03
CA GLY A 131 2.04 -7.20 7.55
C GLY A 131 2.14 -7.28 6.03
N VAL A 132 2.59 -8.44 5.56
CA VAL A 132 2.60 -8.82 4.14
C VAL A 132 1.31 -9.55 3.84
N ILE A 133 0.52 -9.02 2.89
CA ILE A 133 -0.78 -9.58 2.52
C ILE A 133 -0.61 -10.81 1.62
N ALA A 134 0.27 -10.71 0.60
CA ALA A 134 0.52 -11.78 -0.34
C ALA A 134 1.87 -11.60 -1.05
N LEU A 135 2.42 -12.71 -1.51
CA LEU A 135 3.57 -12.76 -2.41
C LEU A 135 3.12 -13.39 -3.73
N PHE A 136 3.43 -12.73 -4.84
CA PHE A 136 3.10 -13.22 -6.17
C PHE A 136 4.36 -13.33 -7.02
N PRO A 137 4.51 -14.39 -7.82
CA PRO A 137 5.54 -14.44 -8.83
C PRO A 137 5.23 -13.42 -9.95
N ASN A 138 6.29 -12.89 -10.57
CA ASN A 138 6.18 -12.30 -11.89
C ASN A 138 6.28 -13.42 -12.94
N VAL A 139 5.46 -13.29 -13.97
CA VAL A 139 5.41 -14.19 -15.12
C VAL A 139 5.91 -13.44 -16.34
N LEU A 140 6.78 -14.04 -17.12
CA LEU A 140 7.22 -13.48 -18.40
C LEU A 140 6.12 -13.69 -19.44
N LEU A 141 5.49 -12.59 -19.81
CA LEU A 141 4.35 -12.55 -20.70
C LEU A 141 4.69 -11.83 -21.99
N VAL A 142 4.12 -12.29 -23.07
CA VAL A 142 4.21 -11.61 -24.36
C VAL A 142 2.84 -11.45 -25.01
N ASN A 143 2.70 -10.41 -25.84
CA ASN A 143 1.55 -10.29 -26.74
C ASN A 143 1.54 -11.50 -27.68
N PRO A 144 0.37 -12.07 -28.03
CA PRO A 144 0.27 -13.21 -28.95
C PRO A 144 0.90 -13.00 -30.33
N SER A 145 0.99 -11.75 -30.80
CA SER A 145 1.65 -11.40 -32.07
C SER A 145 3.18 -11.35 -31.99
N PHE A 146 3.74 -11.42 -30.78
CA PHE A 146 5.20 -11.43 -30.61
C PHE A 146 5.80 -12.72 -31.16
N PRO A 147 6.88 -12.64 -31.99
CA PRO A 147 7.36 -13.77 -32.78
C PRO A 147 8.02 -14.88 -31.96
N ALA A 148 8.36 -14.64 -30.67
CA ALA A 148 8.91 -15.69 -29.82
C ALA A 148 7.82 -16.51 -29.13
N THR A 149 8.03 -17.81 -29.05
CA THR A 149 7.17 -18.78 -28.35
C THR A 149 7.84 -19.40 -27.13
N SER A 150 9.11 -19.08 -26.92
CA SER A 150 9.93 -19.55 -25.80
C SER A 150 10.91 -18.47 -25.32
N VAL A 151 11.40 -18.64 -24.10
CA VAL A 151 12.44 -17.76 -23.52
C VAL A 151 13.69 -17.76 -24.40
N LYS A 152 14.07 -18.92 -24.93
CA LYS A 152 15.27 -19.07 -25.81
C LYS A 152 15.11 -18.22 -27.08
N GLU A 153 13.94 -18.24 -27.71
CA GLU A 153 13.68 -17.45 -28.91
C GLU A 153 13.66 -15.95 -28.61
N MET A 154 13.04 -15.55 -27.47
CA MET A 154 13.08 -14.15 -27.02
C MET A 154 14.51 -13.66 -26.79
N ILE A 155 15.35 -14.45 -26.13
CA ILE A 155 16.77 -14.12 -25.94
C ILE A 155 17.50 -13.98 -27.29
N ALA A 156 17.21 -14.85 -28.24
CA ALA A 156 17.83 -14.77 -29.58
C ALA A 156 17.42 -13.47 -30.30
N LEU A 157 16.14 -13.07 -30.22
CA LEU A 157 15.66 -11.80 -30.76
C LEU A 157 16.31 -10.59 -30.10
N ALA A 158 16.42 -10.60 -28.75
CA ALA A 158 17.05 -9.52 -28.02
C ALA A 158 18.56 -9.40 -28.29
N LYS A 159 19.25 -10.52 -28.56
CA LYS A 159 20.68 -10.55 -28.96
C LYS A 159 20.92 -10.08 -30.38
N ALA A 160 19.95 -10.26 -31.28
CA ALA A 160 20.13 -9.91 -32.70
C ALA A 160 20.33 -8.38 -32.90
N LYS A 161 19.75 -7.58 -32.06
CA LYS A 161 19.90 -6.12 -32.07
C LYS A 161 19.59 -5.51 -30.69
N LYS A 162 20.46 -4.65 -30.22
CA LYS A 162 20.24 -3.86 -28.97
C LYS A 162 18.90 -3.15 -29.01
N ASN A 163 18.14 -3.24 -27.91
CA ASN A 163 16.82 -2.64 -27.77
C ASN A 163 15.76 -3.08 -28.81
N ALA A 164 15.98 -4.20 -29.52
CA ALA A 164 15.00 -4.74 -30.46
C ALA A 164 13.72 -5.25 -29.79
N VAL A 165 13.82 -5.63 -28.51
CA VAL A 165 12.71 -6.06 -27.67
C VAL A 165 12.46 -4.99 -26.62
N SER A 166 11.23 -4.52 -26.51
CA SER A 166 10.82 -3.63 -25.41
C SER A 166 9.98 -4.39 -24.39
N PHE A 167 10.08 -3.98 -23.12
CA PHE A 167 9.26 -4.53 -22.05
C PHE A 167 8.61 -3.42 -21.20
N ALA A 168 7.36 -3.65 -20.82
CA ALA A 168 6.61 -2.78 -19.94
C ALA A 168 6.87 -3.09 -18.47
N SER A 169 6.73 -2.09 -17.61
CA SER A 169 6.72 -2.25 -16.15
C SER A 169 5.73 -1.34 -15.48
N SER A 170 5.48 -1.57 -14.18
CA SER A 170 4.64 -0.68 -13.35
C SER A 170 5.35 0.62 -12.93
N GLY A 171 6.53 0.89 -13.48
CA GLY A 171 7.37 2.05 -13.20
C GLY A 171 8.75 1.66 -12.70
N ASN A 172 9.64 2.66 -12.62
CA ASN A 172 11.01 2.46 -12.16
C ASN A 172 11.04 1.90 -10.72
N GLY A 173 11.88 0.88 -10.47
CA GLY A 173 11.97 0.23 -9.16
C GLY A 173 10.82 -0.72 -8.81
N SER A 174 9.83 -0.89 -9.70
CA SER A 174 8.80 -1.91 -9.51
C SER A 174 9.39 -3.33 -9.66
N ALA A 175 8.70 -4.33 -9.08
CA ALA A 175 9.10 -5.74 -9.24
C ALA A 175 9.22 -6.15 -10.70
N GLN A 176 8.36 -5.63 -11.58
CA GLN A 176 8.39 -5.88 -13.02
C GLN A 176 9.64 -5.29 -13.69
N HIS A 177 10.02 -4.07 -13.30
CA HIS A 177 11.27 -3.46 -13.78
C HIS A 177 12.49 -4.26 -13.32
N LEU A 178 12.56 -4.63 -12.04
CA LEU A 178 13.67 -5.41 -11.50
C LEU A 178 13.76 -6.80 -12.13
N ALA A 179 12.61 -7.45 -12.39
CA ALA A 179 12.57 -8.73 -13.10
C ALA A 179 13.12 -8.61 -14.53
N GLY A 180 12.75 -7.54 -15.25
CA GLY A 180 13.30 -7.24 -16.57
C GLY A 180 14.81 -7.01 -16.53
N ALA A 181 15.28 -6.16 -15.62
CA ALA A 181 16.71 -5.88 -15.45
C ALA A 181 17.51 -7.12 -15.05
N MET A 182 16.95 -7.98 -14.20
CA MET A 182 17.57 -9.26 -13.84
C MET A 182 17.61 -10.22 -15.02
N PHE A 183 16.56 -10.26 -15.84
CA PHE A 183 16.53 -11.03 -17.06
C PHE A 183 17.60 -10.55 -18.05
N GLU A 184 17.73 -9.24 -18.27
CA GLU A 184 18.76 -8.63 -19.13
C GLU A 184 20.17 -9.04 -18.67
N SER A 185 20.45 -8.87 -17.37
CA SER A 185 21.75 -9.21 -16.79
C SER A 185 22.07 -10.69 -16.90
N THR A 186 21.09 -11.57 -16.64
CA THR A 186 21.27 -13.03 -16.65
C THR A 186 21.43 -13.58 -18.07
N ALA A 187 20.66 -13.06 -19.02
CA ALA A 187 20.68 -13.51 -20.41
C ALA A 187 21.77 -12.84 -21.25
N GLY A 188 22.43 -11.79 -20.75
CA GLY A 188 23.40 -10.99 -21.49
C GLY A 188 22.76 -10.29 -22.69
N VAL A 189 21.59 -9.63 -22.48
CA VAL A 189 20.85 -8.90 -23.51
C VAL A 189 20.57 -7.48 -23.03
N GLU A 190 20.24 -6.60 -23.98
CA GLU A 190 19.72 -5.26 -23.67
C GLU A 190 18.34 -5.08 -24.31
N MET A 191 17.35 -4.72 -23.49
CA MET A 191 15.97 -4.46 -23.92
C MET A 191 15.60 -3.00 -23.63
N LEU A 192 14.60 -2.50 -24.32
CA LEU A 192 14.07 -1.15 -24.06
C LEU A 192 13.03 -1.20 -22.94
N HIS A 193 13.35 -0.65 -21.80
CA HIS A 193 12.39 -0.52 -20.70
C HIS A 193 11.39 0.61 -20.96
N VAL A 194 10.08 0.31 -20.88
CA VAL A 194 8.98 1.25 -21.02
C VAL A 194 8.23 1.33 -19.67
N PRO A 195 8.52 2.35 -18.85
CA PRO A 195 7.88 2.50 -17.53
C PRO A 195 6.49 3.11 -17.65
N TYR A 196 5.51 2.48 -16.99
CA TYR A 196 4.15 3.00 -16.82
C TYR A 196 3.91 3.50 -15.39
N LYS A 197 2.80 4.20 -15.18
CA LYS A 197 2.41 4.66 -13.83
C LYS A 197 1.83 3.54 -12.96
N GLY A 198 1.87 2.28 -13.43
CA GLY A 198 1.40 1.09 -12.71
C GLY A 198 1.10 -0.08 -13.64
N GLY A 199 0.77 -1.25 -13.05
CA GLY A 199 0.57 -2.50 -13.79
C GLY A 199 -0.67 -2.51 -14.70
N GLY A 200 -1.75 -1.83 -14.33
CA GLY A 200 -2.96 -1.77 -15.14
C GLY A 200 -2.73 -1.14 -16.53
N PRO A 201 -2.24 0.11 -16.61
CA PRO A 201 -1.88 0.73 -17.89
C PRO A 201 -0.85 -0.06 -18.70
N ALA A 202 0.19 -0.60 -18.05
CA ALA A 202 1.19 -1.44 -18.71
C ALA A 202 0.56 -2.68 -19.36
N LEU A 203 -0.31 -3.37 -18.62
CA LEU A 203 -1.02 -4.56 -19.07
C LEU A 203 -1.91 -4.28 -20.29
N ASN A 204 -2.64 -3.16 -20.27
CA ASN A 204 -3.51 -2.77 -21.38
C ASN A 204 -2.70 -2.57 -22.68
N ASP A 205 -1.56 -1.89 -22.60
CA ASP A 205 -0.72 -1.63 -23.76
C ASP A 205 -0.03 -2.91 -24.27
N VAL A 206 0.31 -3.83 -23.37
CA VAL A 206 0.84 -5.14 -23.79
C VAL A 206 -0.23 -6.00 -24.46
N ILE A 207 -1.46 -6.00 -23.95
CA ILE A 207 -2.59 -6.67 -24.60
C ILE A 207 -2.90 -6.02 -25.96
N GLY A 208 -2.81 -4.68 -26.05
CA GLY A 208 -2.99 -3.91 -27.27
C GLY A 208 -1.83 -4.03 -28.28
N GLY A 209 -0.72 -4.69 -27.92
CA GLY A 209 0.43 -4.88 -28.78
C GLY A 209 1.35 -3.66 -28.92
N GLN A 210 1.17 -2.61 -28.12
CA GLN A 210 2.01 -1.40 -28.14
C GLN A 210 3.41 -1.70 -27.58
N VAL A 211 3.50 -2.56 -26.57
CA VAL A 211 4.74 -3.09 -25.99
C VAL A 211 4.64 -4.61 -25.95
N PRO A 212 5.59 -5.36 -26.54
CA PRO A 212 5.40 -6.79 -26.74
C PRO A 212 5.58 -7.64 -25.47
N VAL A 213 6.33 -7.18 -24.49
CA VAL A 213 6.77 -8.00 -23.32
C VAL A 213 6.38 -7.35 -22.01
N PHE A 214 5.98 -8.18 -21.04
CA PHE A 214 5.66 -7.76 -19.67
C PHE A 214 6.10 -8.82 -18.65
N PHE A 215 6.84 -8.41 -17.64
CA PHE A 215 7.07 -9.24 -16.46
C PHE A 215 5.92 -9.03 -15.49
N GLY A 216 4.77 -9.63 -15.79
CA GLY A 216 3.49 -9.31 -15.14
C GLY A 216 3.29 -10.03 -13.82
N ASN A 217 2.64 -9.37 -12.88
CA ASN A 217 2.19 -10.01 -11.64
C ASN A 217 1.09 -11.04 -11.94
N LEU A 218 1.25 -12.28 -11.46
CA LEU A 218 0.33 -13.37 -11.74
C LEU A 218 -1.11 -13.05 -11.35
N ALA A 219 -1.34 -12.35 -10.22
CA ALA A 219 -2.68 -12.04 -9.76
C ALA A 219 -3.50 -11.19 -10.75
N SER A 220 -2.85 -10.28 -11.48
CA SER A 220 -3.52 -9.40 -12.44
C SER A 220 -3.48 -9.95 -13.88
N THR A 221 -2.68 -10.97 -14.17
CA THR A 221 -2.43 -11.41 -15.55
C THR A 221 -3.00 -12.78 -15.88
N LEU A 222 -3.29 -13.61 -14.87
CA LEU A 222 -3.73 -15.00 -15.06
C LEU A 222 -4.94 -15.13 -16.00
N GLN A 223 -5.96 -14.29 -15.81
CA GLN A 223 -7.18 -14.31 -16.64
C GLN A 223 -6.89 -13.98 -18.12
N HIS A 224 -5.90 -13.10 -18.37
CA HIS A 224 -5.51 -12.74 -19.72
C HIS A 224 -4.72 -13.85 -20.43
N VAL A 225 -3.95 -14.63 -19.67
CA VAL A 225 -3.30 -15.84 -20.18
C VAL A 225 -4.34 -16.92 -20.49
N GLN A 226 -5.26 -17.16 -19.56
CA GLN A 226 -6.34 -18.17 -19.74
C GLN A 226 -7.26 -17.84 -20.92
N SER A 227 -7.52 -16.55 -21.17
CA SER A 227 -8.33 -16.10 -22.30
C SER A 227 -7.55 -15.94 -23.62
N GLY A 228 -6.26 -16.27 -23.64
CA GLY A 228 -5.39 -16.15 -24.83
C GLY A 228 -5.04 -14.72 -25.23
N LYS A 229 -5.37 -13.71 -24.45
CA LYS A 229 -4.97 -12.31 -24.69
C LYS A 229 -3.49 -12.06 -24.46
N LEU A 230 -2.83 -12.90 -23.68
CA LEU A 230 -1.40 -12.93 -23.45
C LEU A 230 -0.90 -14.37 -23.52
N LYS A 231 0.38 -14.54 -23.88
CA LYS A 231 1.09 -15.82 -23.86
C LYS A 231 2.13 -15.77 -22.74
N ALA A 232 2.14 -16.76 -21.84
CA ALA A 232 3.20 -16.94 -20.87
C ALA A 232 4.37 -17.71 -21.51
N LEU A 233 5.60 -17.22 -21.32
CA LEU A 233 6.82 -17.89 -21.74
C LEU A 233 7.54 -18.56 -20.54
N ALA A 234 7.43 -17.96 -19.33
CA ALA A 234 7.94 -18.48 -18.07
C ALA A 234 7.22 -17.85 -16.89
#